data_f4c9aaa349f230290be85bcf7f49aeaf
#
_entry.id   f4c9aaa349f230290be85bcf7f49aeaf
#
_cell.length_a   1.000
_cell.length_b   1.000
_cell.length_c   1.000
_cell.angle_alpha   90.00
_cell.angle_beta   90.00
_cell.angle_gamma   90.00
#
_symmetry.space_group_name_H-M   'P 1'
#
loop_
_entity.id
_entity.type
_entity.pdbx_description
1 polymer ?
#
loop_
_entity_poly.entity_id
_entity_poly.type
_entity_poly.pdbx_seq_one_letter_code
_entity_poly.pdbx_strand_id
1 'polypeptide(L)'
;MVQFALFGVIGTSWMSRLPSVREALGLSSGQLGALLVVGGVGTLTAVVATGAVVARFGSRTTLVVATSANVVGFGLVALGTATGSVGVFAVGAFLNGMCGALTNVPINICAASVEQHVGRAILPHFHAAFSIGAACGALVAAAFSWAHVGIAVQVVVVTLVVTAVRALLIAPATALAPERAAAARADAPATADATDDDAPVVAPRRGAGFRAALAAWREPRTLLIGLVLLASSLSEGSAGNWLSIAVVDGFDVREALGAVAYGTFVGAMTVFRFAGTGLIDRFGRVAVLRASGASALVGLLVFGLAPTLPLAWAGIVLWGCGAALANPVAIAAASDDPAHAAPRVAVATSFSTVAMLTAPPLLGLLVDGVGARHALLVICAATVLSLAVAGQVRPLPRPAPAAAAVRARG
;
A
#
# COMPACT_ATOMS: atom_id res chain seq x y z
N MET A 1 -15.56 5.14 -2.11
CA MET A 1 -14.68 4.88 -3.28
C MET A 1 -13.87 6.11 -3.67
N VAL A 2 -14.46 7.31 -3.87
CA VAL A 2 -13.72 8.51 -4.32
C VAL A 2 -12.57 8.90 -3.37
N GLN A 3 -12.73 8.81 -2.06
CA GLN A 3 -11.65 9.07 -1.08
C GLN A 3 -10.42 8.15 -1.31
N PHE A 4 -10.65 6.87 -1.65
CA PHE A 4 -9.58 5.93 -1.99
C PHE A 4 -8.89 6.31 -3.31
N ALA A 5 -9.67 6.67 -4.34
CA ALA A 5 -9.11 7.11 -5.62
C ALA A 5 -8.25 8.37 -5.43
N LEU A 6 -8.74 9.37 -4.70
CA LEU A 6 -8.00 10.60 -4.42
C LEU A 6 -6.74 10.36 -3.58
N PHE A 7 -6.76 9.37 -2.68
CA PHE A 7 -5.58 8.94 -1.94
C PHE A 7 -4.52 8.34 -2.87
N GLY A 8 -4.95 7.56 -3.87
CA GLY A 8 -4.09 7.06 -4.94
C GLY A 8 -3.52 8.18 -5.82
N VAL A 9 -4.38 9.10 -6.28
CA VAL A 9 -3.97 10.24 -7.13
C VAL A 9 -2.87 11.06 -6.47
N ILE A 10 -3.09 11.52 -5.24
CA ILE A 10 -2.16 12.44 -4.58
C ILE A 10 -0.80 11.79 -4.29
N GLY A 11 -0.81 10.53 -3.86
CA GLY A 11 0.42 9.78 -3.59
C GLY A 11 1.25 9.53 -4.85
N THR A 12 0.60 9.02 -5.89
CA THR A 12 1.30 8.61 -7.12
C THR A 12 1.74 9.79 -7.98
N SER A 13 0.98 10.90 -8.01
CA SER A 13 1.28 12.02 -8.89
C SER A 13 2.66 12.65 -8.63
N TRP A 14 3.11 12.80 -7.38
CA TRP A 14 4.43 13.33 -7.08
C TRP A 14 5.52 12.27 -7.13
N MET A 15 5.22 11.02 -6.72
CA MET A 15 6.17 9.90 -6.78
C MET A 15 6.58 9.57 -8.22
N SER A 16 5.67 9.73 -9.18
CA SER A 16 5.99 9.57 -10.60
C SER A 16 6.95 10.65 -11.15
N ARG A 17 7.17 11.74 -10.40
CA ARG A 17 8.07 12.85 -10.73
C ARG A 17 9.34 12.87 -9.85
N LEU A 18 9.75 11.73 -9.31
CA LEU A 18 10.99 11.61 -8.54
C LEU A 18 12.25 12.01 -9.32
N PRO A 19 12.36 11.83 -10.66
CA PRO A 19 13.46 12.41 -11.43
C PRO A 19 13.55 13.93 -11.26
N SER A 20 12.44 14.68 -11.43
CA SER A 20 12.38 16.14 -11.20
C SER A 20 12.66 16.52 -9.75
N VAL A 21 12.22 15.74 -8.77
CA VAL A 21 12.53 15.98 -7.35
C VAL A 21 14.03 15.85 -7.10
N ARG A 22 14.65 14.79 -7.62
CA ARG A 22 16.11 14.56 -7.51
C ARG A 22 16.90 15.72 -8.11
N GLU A 23 16.52 16.15 -9.31
CA GLU A 23 17.14 17.26 -10.01
C GLU A 23 16.97 18.58 -9.27
N ALA A 24 15.74 18.94 -8.86
CA ALA A 24 15.42 20.18 -8.16
C ALA A 24 16.17 20.32 -6.82
N LEU A 25 16.42 19.21 -6.13
CA LEU A 25 17.15 19.19 -4.85
C LEU A 25 18.66 18.94 -5.02
N GLY A 26 19.15 18.69 -6.23
CA GLY A 26 20.58 18.41 -6.51
C GLY A 26 21.09 17.14 -5.82
N LEU A 27 20.26 16.09 -5.69
CA LEU A 27 20.56 14.89 -4.92
C LEU A 27 21.17 13.79 -5.79
N SER A 28 22.11 13.00 -5.20
CA SER A 28 22.42 11.67 -5.71
C SER A 28 21.25 10.71 -5.46
N SER A 29 21.23 9.57 -6.14
CA SER A 29 20.20 8.56 -5.95
C SER A 29 20.22 7.97 -4.54
N GLY A 30 21.41 7.79 -3.95
CA GLY A 30 21.55 7.36 -2.55
C GLY A 30 20.94 8.37 -1.58
N GLN A 31 21.17 9.67 -1.78
CA GLN A 31 20.59 10.73 -0.97
C GLN A 31 19.06 10.81 -1.12
N LEU A 32 18.55 10.66 -2.35
CA LEU A 32 17.10 10.58 -2.59
C LEU A 32 16.50 9.37 -1.86
N GLY A 33 17.13 8.19 -1.96
CA GLY A 33 16.69 6.99 -1.27
C GLY A 33 16.61 7.19 0.24
N ALA A 34 17.61 7.82 0.86
CA ALA A 34 17.60 8.17 2.28
C ALA A 34 16.49 9.17 2.63
N LEU A 35 16.23 10.14 1.76
CA LEU A 35 15.18 11.14 1.94
C LEU A 35 13.79 10.50 1.90
N LEU A 36 13.55 9.50 1.04
CA LEU A 36 12.27 8.79 0.97
C LEU A 36 11.95 8.02 2.26
N VAL A 37 12.98 7.54 2.99
CA VAL A 37 12.77 6.91 4.31
C VAL A 37 12.12 7.86 5.30
N VAL A 38 12.39 9.16 5.23
CA VAL A 38 11.81 10.16 6.15
C VAL A 38 10.29 10.14 6.09
N GLY A 39 9.70 10.02 4.89
CA GLY A 39 8.26 9.84 4.72
C GLY A 39 7.75 8.52 5.31
N GLY A 40 8.51 7.44 5.12
CA GLY A 40 8.22 6.12 5.73
C GLY A 40 8.22 6.16 7.26
N VAL A 41 9.18 6.84 7.88
CA VAL A 41 9.24 7.06 9.34
C VAL A 41 8.03 7.86 9.81
N GLY A 42 7.62 8.90 9.06
CA GLY A 42 6.40 9.65 9.35
C GLY A 42 5.16 8.74 9.36
N THR A 43 5.04 7.86 8.36
CA THR A 43 3.94 6.88 8.28
C THR A 43 3.94 5.95 9.50
N LEU A 44 5.08 5.37 9.86
CA LEU A 44 5.20 4.46 11.01
C LEU A 44 4.83 5.16 12.32
N THR A 45 5.34 6.37 12.53
CA THR A 45 5.04 7.17 13.73
C THR A 45 3.54 7.37 13.90
N ALA A 46 2.84 7.68 12.80
CA ALA A 46 1.41 7.91 12.83
C ALA A 46 0.58 6.63 12.92
N VAL A 47 0.96 5.55 12.24
CA VAL A 47 0.20 4.28 12.25
C VAL A 47 -0.02 3.78 13.68
N VAL A 48 1.01 3.85 14.54
CA VAL A 48 0.92 3.42 15.95
C VAL A 48 -0.12 4.25 16.73
N ALA A 49 -0.23 5.55 16.43
CA ALA A 49 -1.13 6.45 17.14
C ALA A 49 -2.52 6.55 16.50
N THR A 50 -2.66 6.27 15.21
CA THR A 50 -3.88 6.56 14.44
C THR A 50 -5.12 5.84 15.00
N GLY A 51 -4.98 4.58 15.44
CA GLY A 51 -6.09 3.86 16.06
C GLY A 51 -6.64 4.56 17.30
N ALA A 52 -5.76 5.04 18.18
CA ALA A 52 -6.15 5.79 19.37
C ALA A 52 -6.74 7.17 19.02
N VAL A 53 -6.20 7.83 18.00
CA VAL A 53 -6.72 9.13 17.51
C VAL A 53 -8.13 8.95 16.97
N VAL A 54 -8.37 7.94 16.13
CA VAL A 54 -9.72 7.64 15.60
C VAL A 54 -10.69 7.28 16.71
N ALA A 55 -10.27 6.43 17.67
CA ALA A 55 -11.11 6.05 18.80
C ALA A 55 -11.52 7.24 19.68
N ARG A 56 -10.62 8.24 19.84
CA ARG A 56 -10.86 9.40 20.67
C ARG A 56 -11.63 10.53 19.97
N PHE A 57 -11.32 10.79 18.70
CA PHE A 57 -11.80 11.96 17.96
C PHE A 57 -12.75 11.62 16.81
N GLY A 58 -12.91 10.33 16.50
CA GLY A 58 -13.71 9.82 15.40
C GLY A 58 -13.06 9.93 14.03
N SER A 59 -13.58 9.16 13.08
CA SER A 59 -13.06 9.09 11.70
C SER A 59 -13.19 10.44 10.97
N ARG A 60 -14.27 11.19 11.19
CA ARG A 60 -14.50 12.49 10.54
C ARG A 60 -13.44 13.52 10.93
N THR A 61 -13.22 13.71 12.23
CA THR A 61 -12.24 14.67 12.75
C THR A 61 -10.83 14.29 12.29
N THR A 62 -10.49 13.00 12.37
CA THR A 62 -9.19 12.49 11.92
C THR A 62 -8.96 12.79 10.42
N LEU A 63 -9.97 12.57 9.55
CA LEU A 63 -9.87 12.88 8.12
C LEU A 63 -9.76 14.37 7.83
N VAL A 64 -10.47 15.22 8.59
CA VAL A 64 -10.34 16.69 8.46
C VAL A 64 -8.91 17.12 8.81
N VAL A 65 -8.38 16.69 9.95
CA VAL A 65 -7.03 17.02 10.39
C VAL A 65 -5.99 16.50 9.38
N ALA A 66 -6.12 15.24 8.95
CA ALA A 66 -5.21 14.65 7.96
C ALA A 66 -5.23 15.40 6.62
N THR A 67 -6.42 15.79 6.14
CA THR A 67 -6.58 16.52 4.88
C THR A 67 -5.99 17.93 4.97
N SER A 68 -6.19 18.64 6.08
CA SER A 68 -5.62 19.97 6.30
C SER A 68 -4.10 19.92 6.47
N ALA A 69 -3.59 18.98 7.27
CA ALA A 69 -2.15 18.80 7.47
C ALA A 69 -1.44 18.35 6.17
N ASN A 70 -2.13 17.62 5.31
CA ASN A 70 -1.61 17.19 4.01
C ASN A 70 -1.35 18.40 3.07
N VAL A 71 -2.17 19.47 3.15
CA VAL A 71 -1.91 20.73 2.43
C VAL A 71 -0.59 21.36 2.88
N VAL A 72 -0.35 21.38 4.19
CA VAL A 72 0.91 21.91 4.75
C VAL A 72 2.08 21.03 4.31
N GLY A 73 1.95 19.71 4.44
CA GLY A 73 2.99 18.76 4.06
C GLY A 73 3.39 18.86 2.58
N PHE A 74 2.42 18.87 1.66
CA PHE A 74 2.71 19.02 0.23
C PHE A 74 3.11 20.45 -0.13
N GLY A 75 2.62 21.47 0.58
CA GLY A 75 3.12 22.84 0.47
C GLY A 75 4.61 22.93 0.78
N LEU A 76 5.09 22.26 1.84
CA LEU A 76 6.51 22.16 2.17
C LEU A 76 7.31 21.33 1.14
N VAL A 77 6.74 20.26 0.60
CA VAL A 77 7.36 19.51 -0.51
C VAL A 77 7.54 20.43 -1.72
N ALA A 78 6.50 21.17 -2.12
CA ALA A 78 6.55 22.12 -3.22
C ALA A 78 7.57 23.27 -2.95
N LEU A 79 7.56 23.83 -1.74
CA LEU A 79 8.52 24.86 -1.34
C LEU A 79 9.95 24.33 -1.35
N GLY A 80 10.18 23.14 -0.80
CA GLY A 80 11.50 22.49 -0.79
C GLY A 80 12.04 22.28 -2.20
N THR A 81 11.22 21.80 -3.13
CA THR A 81 11.62 21.61 -4.53
C THR A 81 11.83 22.94 -5.26
N ALA A 82 11.01 23.98 -4.97
CA ALA A 82 11.17 25.28 -5.58
C ALA A 82 12.42 26.05 -5.10
N THR A 83 12.84 25.83 -3.84
CA THR A 83 13.99 26.50 -3.23
C THR A 83 15.28 25.64 -3.20
N GLY A 84 15.23 24.41 -3.67
CA GLY A 84 16.34 23.44 -3.56
C GLY A 84 16.64 23.03 -2.10
N SER A 85 15.70 23.23 -1.16
CA SER A 85 15.94 22.97 0.27
C SER A 85 15.55 21.53 0.64
N VAL A 86 16.55 20.67 0.82
CA VAL A 86 16.36 19.28 1.28
C VAL A 86 15.68 19.20 2.65
N GLY A 87 16.02 20.10 3.57
CA GLY A 87 15.44 20.12 4.93
C GLY A 87 13.94 20.45 4.91
N VAL A 88 13.53 21.46 4.12
CA VAL A 88 12.10 21.81 3.96
C VAL A 88 11.33 20.67 3.32
N PHE A 89 11.89 20.06 2.28
CA PHE A 89 11.31 18.89 1.65
C PHE A 89 11.14 17.72 2.62
N ALA A 90 12.19 17.42 3.43
CA ALA A 90 12.17 16.33 4.40
C ALA A 90 11.05 16.49 5.45
N VAL A 91 10.86 17.71 5.98
CA VAL A 91 9.75 18.00 6.90
C VAL A 91 8.40 17.78 6.21
N GLY A 92 8.26 18.24 4.97
CA GLY A 92 7.07 18.01 4.15
C GLY A 92 6.80 16.52 3.90
N ALA A 93 7.82 15.75 3.54
CA ALA A 93 7.73 14.31 3.32
C ALA A 93 7.33 13.56 4.62
N PHE A 94 7.91 13.92 5.77
CA PHE A 94 7.54 13.36 7.07
C PHE A 94 6.08 13.61 7.41
N LEU A 95 5.62 14.85 7.29
CA LEU A 95 4.22 15.22 7.52
C LEU A 95 3.27 14.49 6.58
N ASN A 96 3.62 14.37 5.29
CA ASN A 96 2.81 13.62 4.32
C ASN A 96 2.75 12.12 4.65
N GLY A 97 3.83 11.54 5.13
CA GLY A 97 3.84 10.17 5.64
C GLY A 97 2.85 9.99 6.80
N MET A 98 2.88 10.89 7.78
CA MET A 98 1.91 10.89 8.89
C MET A 98 0.48 11.04 8.39
N CYS A 99 0.22 11.99 7.49
CA CYS A 99 -1.10 12.23 6.91
C CYS A 99 -1.60 11.02 6.12
N GLY A 100 -0.69 10.28 5.47
CA GLY A 100 -1.00 9.03 4.79
C GLY A 100 -1.63 8.00 5.74
N ALA A 101 -1.03 7.76 6.89
CA ALA A 101 -1.56 6.86 7.91
C ALA A 101 -2.88 7.38 8.50
N LEU A 102 -2.93 8.68 8.88
CA LEU A 102 -4.13 9.34 9.41
C LEU A 102 -5.30 9.39 8.40
N THR A 103 -5.03 9.21 7.12
CA THR A 103 -6.05 9.09 6.07
C THR A 103 -6.45 7.63 5.86
N ASN A 104 -5.47 6.74 5.72
CA ASN A 104 -5.68 5.34 5.34
C ASN A 104 -6.57 4.61 6.35
N VAL A 105 -6.27 4.72 7.65
CA VAL A 105 -7.01 3.99 8.68
C VAL A 105 -8.50 4.36 8.72
N PRO A 106 -8.90 5.63 8.85
CA PRO A 106 -10.32 5.96 8.92
C PRO A 106 -11.09 5.71 7.60
N ILE A 107 -10.48 5.85 6.42
CA ILE A 107 -11.18 5.50 5.18
C ILE A 107 -11.45 3.99 5.08
N ASN A 108 -10.55 3.14 5.61
CA ASN A 108 -10.77 1.69 5.67
C ASN A 108 -11.84 1.33 6.70
N ILE A 109 -11.88 1.98 7.87
CA ILE A 109 -12.94 1.80 8.88
C ILE A 109 -14.30 2.16 8.26
N CYS A 110 -14.41 3.31 7.61
CA CYS A 110 -15.64 3.73 6.94
C CYS A 110 -16.05 2.77 5.81
N ALA A 111 -15.09 2.26 5.03
CA ALA A 111 -15.37 1.29 3.96
C ALA A 111 -15.91 -0.03 4.52
N ALA A 112 -15.34 -0.53 5.63
CA ALA A 112 -15.83 -1.72 6.32
C ALA A 112 -17.27 -1.52 6.86
N SER A 113 -17.59 -0.33 7.39
CA SER A 113 -18.95 0.00 7.84
C SER A 113 -19.95 0.04 6.69
N VAL A 114 -19.55 0.56 5.53
CA VAL A 114 -20.39 0.51 4.31
C VAL A 114 -20.61 -0.94 3.86
N GLU A 115 -19.58 -1.79 3.90
CA GLU A 115 -19.68 -3.21 3.56
C GLU A 115 -20.68 -3.93 4.48
N GLN A 116 -20.59 -3.70 5.79
CA GLN A 116 -21.53 -4.26 6.77
C GLN A 116 -22.96 -3.78 6.52
N HIS A 117 -23.15 -2.50 6.18
CA HIS A 117 -24.48 -1.94 5.90
C HIS A 117 -25.09 -2.51 4.60
N VAL A 118 -24.28 -2.74 3.58
CA VAL A 118 -24.71 -3.29 2.28
C VAL A 118 -24.92 -4.81 2.34
N GLY A 119 -24.30 -5.51 3.31
CA GLY A 119 -24.43 -6.96 3.51
C GLY A 119 -23.73 -7.83 2.46
N ARG A 120 -22.79 -7.26 1.69
CA ARG A 120 -22.01 -8.00 0.68
C ARG A 120 -20.59 -7.46 0.60
N ALA A 121 -19.62 -8.32 0.25
CA ALA A 121 -18.22 -7.96 0.14
C ALA A 121 -17.97 -6.91 -0.97
N ILE A 122 -17.75 -5.65 -0.58
CA ILE A 122 -17.43 -4.54 -1.48
C ILE A 122 -16.09 -3.87 -1.20
N LEU A 123 -15.41 -4.26 -0.13
CA LEU A 123 -14.10 -3.71 0.25
C LEU A 123 -13.05 -3.79 -0.89
N PRO A 124 -13.00 -4.88 -1.69
CA PRO A 124 -12.12 -4.94 -2.85
C PRO A 124 -12.32 -3.82 -3.87
N HIS A 125 -13.56 -3.32 -4.04
CA HIS A 125 -13.86 -2.22 -4.96
C HIS A 125 -13.28 -0.88 -4.46
N PHE A 126 -13.15 -0.68 -3.14
CA PHE A 126 -12.48 0.51 -2.59
C PHE A 126 -10.99 0.49 -2.90
N HIS A 127 -10.33 -0.67 -2.73
CA HIS A 127 -8.92 -0.82 -3.10
C HIS A 127 -8.68 -0.74 -4.61
N ALA A 128 -9.63 -1.21 -5.42
CA ALA A 128 -9.60 -1.01 -6.86
C ALA A 128 -9.69 0.47 -7.23
N ALA A 129 -10.55 1.24 -6.55
CA ALA A 129 -10.64 2.69 -6.74
C ALA A 129 -9.32 3.39 -6.39
N PHE A 130 -8.60 2.96 -5.32
CA PHE A 130 -7.26 3.44 -5.02
C PHE A 130 -6.29 3.17 -6.19
N SER A 131 -6.28 1.96 -6.73
CA SER A 131 -5.36 1.58 -7.82
C SER A 131 -5.67 2.36 -9.11
N ILE A 132 -6.95 2.57 -9.43
CA ILE A 132 -7.37 3.44 -10.55
C ILE A 132 -6.90 4.87 -10.30
N GLY A 133 -7.09 5.38 -9.08
CA GLY A 133 -6.59 6.71 -8.68
C GLY A 133 -5.08 6.82 -8.82
N ALA A 134 -4.32 5.80 -8.42
CA ALA A 134 -2.88 5.77 -8.58
C ALA A 134 -2.45 5.82 -10.05
N ALA A 135 -3.10 5.04 -10.92
CA ALA A 135 -2.85 5.10 -12.36
C ALA A 135 -3.18 6.49 -12.95
N CYS A 136 -4.32 7.08 -12.56
CA CYS A 136 -4.69 8.44 -12.93
C CYS A 136 -3.65 9.46 -12.43
N GLY A 137 -3.14 9.31 -11.20
CA GLY A 137 -2.08 10.16 -10.65
C GLY A 137 -0.80 10.14 -11.48
N ALA A 138 -0.39 8.95 -11.94
CA ALA A 138 0.75 8.81 -12.84
C ALA A 138 0.51 9.50 -14.20
N LEU A 139 -0.69 9.38 -14.77
CA LEU A 139 -1.06 10.07 -16.03
C LEU A 139 -1.11 11.60 -15.85
N VAL A 140 -1.62 12.08 -14.71
CA VAL A 140 -1.57 13.50 -14.35
C VAL A 140 -0.12 13.98 -14.28
N ALA A 141 0.77 13.23 -13.62
CA ALA A 141 2.19 13.55 -13.58
C ALA A 141 2.82 13.61 -14.97
N ALA A 142 2.49 12.63 -15.83
CA ALA A 142 2.96 12.62 -17.23
C ALA A 142 2.48 13.83 -18.01
N ALA A 143 1.20 14.23 -17.85
CA ALA A 143 0.64 15.41 -18.53
C ALA A 143 1.33 16.71 -18.11
N PHE A 144 1.57 16.92 -16.79
CA PHE A 144 2.30 18.08 -16.29
C PHE A 144 3.75 18.08 -16.77
N SER A 145 4.42 16.92 -16.77
CA SER A 145 5.78 16.79 -17.30
C SER A 145 5.84 17.06 -18.81
N TRP A 146 4.88 16.54 -19.56
CA TRP A 146 4.78 16.79 -21.00
C TRP A 146 4.59 18.29 -21.31
N ALA A 147 3.80 18.97 -20.49
CA ALA A 147 3.56 20.41 -20.59
C ALA A 147 4.72 21.25 -20.03
N HIS A 148 5.86 20.63 -19.64
CA HIS A 148 7.02 21.30 -19.04
C HIS A 148 6.70 22.09 -17.75
N VAL A 149 5.64 21.72 -17.03
CA VAL A 149 5.29 22.32 -15.77
C VAL A 149 6.18 21.77 -14.64
N GLY A 150 6.82 22.67 -13.89
CA GLY A 150 7.70 22.31 -12.77
C GLY A 150 6.97 21.52 -11.69
N ILE A 151 7.71 20.63 -11.02
CA ILE A 151 7.17 19.72 -9.99
C ILE A 151 6.49 20.49 -8.84
N ALA A 152 7.03 21.63 -8.41
CA ALA A 152 6.43 22.45 -7.35
C ALA A 152 5.01 22.91 -7.70
N VAL A 153 4.80 23.39 -8.91
CA VAL A 153 3.47 23.84 -9.38
C VAL A 153 2.51 22.66 -9.47
N GLN A 154 2.95 21.53 -10.02
CA GLN A 154 2.13 20.32 -10.09
C GLN A 154 1.67 19.88 -8.70
N VAL A 155 2.59 19.79 -7.73
CA VAL A 155 2.29 19.37 -6.36
C VAL A 155 1.24 20.30 -5.73
N VAL A 156 1.39 21.61 -5.89
CA VAL A 156 0.40 22.57 -5.39
C VAL A 156 -0.96 22.40 -6.04
N VAL A 157 -1.03 22.34 -7.37
CA VAL A 157 -2.30 22.24 -8.11
C VAL A 157 -3.03 20.93 -7.75
N VAL A 158 -2.32 19.79 -7.79
CA VAL A 158 -2.91 18.49 -7.46
C VAL A 158 -3.38 18.47 -6.01
N THR A 159 -2.57 19.01 -5.09
CA THR A 159 -2.95 19.06 -3.66
C THR A 159 -4.21 19.90 -3.45
N LEU A 160 -4.31 21.06 -4.04
CA LEU A 160 -5.49 21.93 -3.89
C LEU A 160 -6.74 21.27 -4.45
N VAL A 161 -6.67 20.71 -5.67
CA VAL A 161 -7.81 20.00 -6.29
C VAL A 161 -8.23 18.81 -5.47
N VAL A 162 -7.29 17.95 -5.10
CA VAL A 162 -7.59 16.74 -4.30
C VAL A 162 -8.16 17.12 -2.93
N THR A 163 -7.58 18.13 -2.27
CA THR A 163 -8.05 18.61 -0.95
C THR A 163 -9.47 19.17 -1.05
N ALA A 164 -9.76 19.99 -2.06
CA ALA A 164 -11.11 20.55 -2.25
C ALA A 164 -12.16 19.44 -2.42
N VAL A 165 -11.89 18.45 -3.29
CA VAL A 165 -12.81 17.33 -3.50
C VAL A 165 -12.93 16.45 -2.26
N ARG A 166 -11.80 16.17 -1.56
CA ARG A 166 -11.82 15.41 -0.30
C ARG A 166 -12.64 16.10 0.78
N ALA A 167 -12.44 17.41 0.96
CA ALA A 167 -13.16 18.20 1.96
C ALA A 167 -14.69 18.12 1.76
N LEU A 168 -15.15 18.25 0.51
CA LEU A 168 -16.57 18.12 0.16
C LEU A 168 -17.12 16.71 0.47
N LEU A 169 -16.27 15.68 0.37
CA LEU A 169 -16.68 14.28 0.50
C LEU A 169 -16.43 13.67 1.89
N ILE A 170 -15.78 14.38 2.83
CA ILE A 170 -15.57 13.84 4.19
C ILE A 170 -16.90 13.56 4.89
N ALA A 171 -17.85 14.49 4.84
CA ALA A 171 -19.15 14.32 5.52
C ALA A 171 -19.93 13.10 5.02
N PRO A 172 -20.19 12.91 3.71
CA PRO A 172 -20.85 11.71 3.23
C PRO A 172 -20.01 10.43 3.39
N ALA A 173 -18.67 10.49 3.27
CA ALA A 173 -17.82 9.33 3.45
C ALA A 173 -17.81 8.78 4.87
N THR A 174 -18.07 9.62 5.87
CA THR A 174 -18.11 9.24 7.30
C THR A 174 -19.52 9.11 7.86
N ALA A 175 -20.55 9.11 7.01
CA ALA A 175 -21.95 9.07 7.45
C ALA A 175 -22.30 7.78 8.22
N LEU A 176 -21.71 6.65 7.80
CA LEU A 176 -21.89 5.31 8.40
C LEU A 176 -20.73 4.92 9.32
N ALA A 177 -19.90 5.87 9.76
CA ALA A 177 -18.79 5.56 10.65
C ALA A 177 -19.29 4.99 11.99
N PRO A 178 -18.64 3.96 12.56
CA PRO A 178 -19.15 3.22 13.73
C PRO A 178 -19.32 4.11 14.96
N GLU A 179 -18.47 5.12 15.15
CA GLU A 179 -18.58 6.09 16.23
C GLU A 179 -19.85 6.94 16.14
N ARG A 180 -20.37 7.23 14.95
CA ARG A 180 -21.65 7.93 14.76
C ARG A 180 -22.83 7.05 15.08
N ALA A 181 -22.76 5.77 14.71
CA ALA A 181 -23.79 4.80 15.06
C ALA A 181 -23.87 4.60 16.59
N ALA A 182 -22.72 4.57 17.28
CA ALA A 182 -22.65 4.49 18.74
C ALA A 182 -23.23 5.75 19.40
N ALA A 183 -22.88 6.95 18.92
CA ALA A 183 -23.43 8.21 19.44
C ALA A 183 -24.94 8.30 19.22
N ALA A 184 -25.44 7.95 18.04
CA ALA A 184 -26.86 7.94 17.73
C ALA A 184 -27.68 6.94 18.61
N ARG A 185 -27.06 5.81 18.99
CA ARG A 185 -27.68 4.85 19.94
C ARG A 185 -27.70 5.40 21.36
N ALA A 186 -26.67 6.13 21.76
CA ALA A 186 -26.59 6.76 23.09
C ALA A 186 -27.60 7.90 23.26
N ASP A 187 -27.95 8.61 22.18
CA ASP A 187 -28.91 9.70 22.15
C ASP A 187 -30.38 9.23 21.92
N ALA A 188 -30.56 7.94 21.57
CA ALA A 188 -31.91 7.39 21.41
C ALA A 188 -32.60 7.24 22.78
N PRO A 189 -33.86 7.66 22.93
CA PRO A 189 -34.59 7.44 24.16
C PRO A 189 -34.65 5.93 24.46
N ALA A 190 -34.37 5.55 25.71
CA ALA A 190 -34.35 4.16 26.17
C ALA A 190 -35.77 3.56 26.01
N THR A 191 -36.08 2.98 24.87
CA THR A 191 -37.22 2.10 24.72
C THR A 191 -36.83 0.74 25.33
N ALA A 192 -37.57 0.36 26.38
CA ALA A 192 -37.40 -0.89 27.10
C ALA A 192 -37.77 -2.08 26.20
N ASP A 193 -36.87 -2.54 25.38
CA ASP A 193 -36.87 -3.88 24.75
C ASP A 193 -35.47 -4.22 24.27
N ALA A 194 -34.50 -4.31 25.21
CA ALA A 194 -33.19 -4.88 24.97
C ALA A 194 -33.27 -6.38 25.29
N THR A 195 -33.48 -7.20 24.27
CA THR A 195 -33.24 -8.62 24.38
C THR A 195 -31.74 -8.84 24.53
N ASP A 196 -31.39 -9.55 25.60
CA ASP A 196 -30.05 -9.80 26.18
C ASP A 196 -29.25 -10.77 25.32
N ASP A 197 -28.85 -10.41 24.08
CA ASP A 197 -28.09 -11.28 23.18
C ASP A 197 -26.79 -10.64 22.64
N ASP A 198 -26.38 -9.49 23.18
CA ASP A 198 -25.08 -8.86 22.90
C ASP A 198 -24.07 -9.23 24.00
N ALA A 199 -23.50 -10.45 23.91
CA ALA A 199 -22.36 -10.80 24.72
C ALA A 199 -21.23 -9.77 24.49
N PRO A 200 -20.66 -9.15 25.53
CA PRO A 200 -19.63 -8.14 25.38
C PRO A 200 -18.43 -8.76 24.67
N VAL A 201 -18.01 -8.16 23.53
CA VAL A 201 -16.73 -8.48 22.89
C VAL A 201 -15.63 -8.22 23.92
N VAL A 202 -15.17 -9.28 24.56
CA VAL A 202 -14.13 -9.23 25.59
C VAL A 202 -12.86 -8.70 24.92
N ALA A 203 -12.51 -7.46 25.24
CA ALA A 203 -11.23 -6.88 24.82
C ALA A 203 -10.09 -7.80 25.25
N PRO A 204 -9.16 -8.17 24.38
CA PRO A 204 -8.08 -9.09 24.73
C PRO A 204 -7.25 -8.51 25.87
N ARG A 205 -7.07 -9.28 26.94
CA ARG A 205 -6.23 -8.91 28.09
C ARG A 205 -4.84 -8.49 27.60
N ARG A 206 -4.36 -7.31 27.98
CA ARG A 206 -3.10 -6.69 27.52
C ARG A 206 -1.85 -7.59 27.55
N GLY A 207 -1.81 -8.65 28.37
CA GLY A 207 -0.70 -9.60 28.44
C GLY A 207 -0.81 -10.80 27.48
N ALA A 208 -2.03 -11.17 27.04
CA ALA A 208 -2.23 -12.31 26.14
C ALA A 208 -1.79 -12.00 24.71
N GLY A 209 -1.99 -10.75 24.25
CA GLY A 209 -1.60 -10.31 22.90
C GLY A 209 -0.08 -10.32 22.66
N PHE A 210 0.71 -9.89 23.65
CA PHE A 210 2.17 -9.89 23.53
C PHE A 210 2.76 -11.31 23.47
N ARG A 211 2.27 -12.22 24.30
CA ARG A 211 2.70 -13.64 24.27
C ARG A 211 2.31 -14.31 22.94
N ALA A 212 1.12 -14.03 22.44
CA ALA A 212 0.66 -14.54 21.14
C ALA A 212 1.51 -14.00 19.97
N ALA A 213 1.87 -12.71 19.99
CA ALA A 213 2.78 -12.13 19.03
C ALA A 213 4.16 -12.79 19.09
N LEU A 214 4.71 -12.99 20.28
CA LEU A 214 6.00 -13.66 20.45
C LEU A 214 5.98 -15.11 20.00
N ALA A 215 4.86 -15.82 20.20
CA ALA A 215 4.67 -17.18 19.69
C ALA A 215 4.65 -17.20 18.15
N ALA A 216 3.96 -16.24 17.51
CA ALA A 216 3.90 -16.13 16.06
C ALA A 216 5.28 -15.86 15.42
N TRP A 217 6.19 -15.15 16.09
CA TRP A 217 7.59 -14.97 15.67
C TRP A 217 8.40 -16.28 15.69
N ARG A 218 7.94 -17.32 16.38
CA ARG A 218 8.58 -18.63 16.42
C ARG A 218 7.98 -19.63 15.45
N GLU A 219 6.92 -19.29 14.76
CA GLU A 219 6.26 -20.16 13.78
C GLU A 219 6.97 -20.06 12.41
N PRO A 220 7.63 -21.15 11.93
CA PRO A 220 8.34 -21.10 10.65
C PRO A 220 7.43 -20.73 9.48
N ARG A 221 6.18 -21.21 9.46
CA ARG A 221 5.21 -20.88 8.41
C ARG A 221 4.92 -19.38 8.37
N THR A 222 4.70 -18.74 9.51
CA THR A 222 4.44 -17.30 9.61
C THR A 222 5.62 -16.47 9.12
N LEU A 223 6.84 -16.85 9.47
CA LEU A 223 8.07 -16.20 9.00
C LEU A 223 8.26 -16.35 7.49
N LEU A 224 8.00 -17.55 6.94
CA LEU A 224 8.12 -17.81 5.50
C LEU A 224 7.04 -17.08 4.69
N ILE A 225 5.82 -16.94 5.23
CA ILE A 225 4.80 -16.05 4.66
C ILE A 225 5.25 -14.58 4.73
N GLY A 226 5.91 -14.17 5.82
CA GLY A 226 6.54 -12.87 5.96
C GLY A 226 7.56 -12.58 4.86
N LEU A 227 8.37 -13.56 4.46
CA LEU A 227 9.31 -13.42 3.34
C LEU A 227 8.60 -13.21 2.00
N VAL A 228 7.43 -13.83 1.78
CA VAL A 228 6.59 -13.53 0.59
C VAL A 228 6.13 -12.08 0.61
N LEU A 229 5.68 -11.58 1.77
CA LEU A 229 5.27 -10.19 1.93
C LEU A 229 6.43 -9.21 1.77
N LEU A 230 7.61 -9.54 2.29
CA LEU A 230 8.84 -8.75 2.08
C LEU A 230 9.15 -8.63 0.59
N ALA A 231 9.18 -9.74 -0.15
CA ALA A 231 9.45 -9.74 -1.58
C ALA A 231 8.41 -8.95 -2.39
N SER A 232 7.11 -9.08 -2.04
CA SER A 232 6.03 -8.33 -2.66
C SER A 232 6.18 -6.83 -2.42
N SER A 233 6.39 -6.43 -1.17
CA SER A 233 6.52 -5.01 -0.80
C SER A 233 7.81 -4.39 -1.33
N LEU A 234 8.90 -5.16 -1.39
CA LEU A 234 10.14 -4.75 -2.04
C LEU A 234 9.89 -4.50 -3.53
N SER A 235 9.19 -5.38 -4.21
CA SER A 235 8.86 -5.28 -5.64
C SER A 235 7.97 -4.06 -5.94
N GLU A 236 6.82 -3.92 -5.26
CA GLU A 236 5.90 -2.79 -5.44
C GLU A 236 6.55 -1.45 -5.04
N GLY A 237 7.20 -1.41 -3.87
CA GLY A 237 7.83 -0.20 -3.36
C GLY A 237 8.98 0.27 -4.24
N SER A 238 9.77 -0.66 -4.78
CA SER A 238 10.86 -0.33 -5.69
C SER A 238 10.35 0.19 -7.04
N ALA A 239 9.26 -0.38 -7.57
CA ALA A 239 8.61 0.16 -8.75
C ALA A 239 8.13 1.61 -8.50
N GLY A 240 7.48 1.86 -7.35
CA GLY A 240 6.99 3.20 -6.99
C GLY A 240 8.09 4.25 -6.88
N ASN A 241 9.24 3.89 -6.34
CA ASN A 241 10.31 4.83 -6.06
C ASN A 241 11.32 4.96 -7.22
N TRP A 242 11.55 3.88 -7.96
CA TRP A 242 12.69 3.81 -8.89
C TRP A 242 12.33 3.58 -10.35
N LEU A 243 11.12 3.07 -10.68
CA LEU A 243 10.78 2.73 -12.06
C LEU A 243 10.79 3.95 -12.99
N SER A 244 10.23 5.09 -12.54
CA SER A 244 10.26 6.33 -13.33
C SER A 244 11.71 6.78 -13.59
N ILE A 245 12.56 6.76 -12.56
CA ILE A 245 13.98 7.10 -12.66
C ILE A 245 14.69 6.11 -13.59
N ALA A 246 14.42 4.82 -13.42
CA ALA A 246 15.06 3.77 -14.22
C ALA A 246 14.72 3.86 -15.72
N VAL A 247 13.51 4.31 -16.06
CA VAL A 247 13.12 4.55 -17.46
C VAL A 247 13.76 5.81 -18.00
N VAL A 248 13.73 6.90 -17.26
CA VAL A 248 14.31 8.19 -17.70
C VAL A 248 15.80 8.08 -17.88
N ASP A 249 16.53 7.68 -16.85
CA ASP A 249 18.00 7.59 -16.86
C ASP A 249 18.51 6.43 -17.74
N GLY A 250 17.75 5.32 -17.76
CA GLY A 250 18.19 4.10 -18.45
C GLY A 250 17.99 4.08 -19.97
N PHE A 251 17.12 4.96 -20.49
CA PHE A 251 16.81 5.05 -21.92
C PHE A 251 16.96 6.47 -22.48
N ASP A 252 17.44 7.43 -21.66
CA ASP A 252 17.63 8.84 -22.02
C ASP A 252 16.33 9.45 -22.64
N VAL A 253 15.21 9.25 -21.94
CA VAL A 253 13.89 9.68 -22.38
C VAL A 253 13.30 10.72 -21.47
N ARG A 254 12.25 11.43 -21.96
CA ARG A 254 11.54 12.45 -21.18
C ARG A 254 10.91 11.86 -19.94
N GLU A 255 10.90 12.60 -18.85
CA GLU A 255 10.28 12.22 -17.57
C GLU A 255 8.81 11.79 -17.70
N ALA A 256 8.07 12.37 -18.63
CA ALA A 256 6.69 11.96 -18.92
C ALA A 256 6.57 10.46 -19.23
N LEU A 257 7.55 9.88 -19.95
CA LEU A 257 7.56 8.44 -20.24
C LEU A 257 7.85 7.61 -18.97
N GLY A 258 8.68 8.12 -18.06
CA GLY A 258 8.89 7.49 -16.75
C GLY A 258 7.59 7.43 -15.93
N ALA A 259 6.82 8.52 -15.92
CA ALA A 259 5.52 8.56 -15.25
C ALA A 259 4.51 7.61 -15.90
N VAL A 260 4.44 7.56 -17.25
CA VAL A 260 3.59 6.59 -17.97
C VAL A 260 4.03 5.15 -17.70
N ALA A 261 5.32 4.87 -17.61
CA ALA A 261 5.85 3.55 -17.29
C ALA A 261 5.38 3.07 -15.91
N TYR A 262 5.45 3.93 -14.89
CA TYR A 262 4.90 3.60 -13.58
C TYR A 262 3.37 3.42 -13.62
N GLY A 263 2.67 4.28 -14.34
CA GLY A 263 1.23 4.12 -14.58
C GLY A 263 0.88 2.80 -15.26
N THR A 264 1.70 2.35 -16.23
CA THR A 264 1.55 1.05 -16.91
C THR A 264 1.74 -0.11 -15.92
N PHE A 265 2.78 -0.04 -15.07
CA PHE A 265 3.00 -1.04 -14.01
C PHE A 265 1.78 -1.15 -13.08
N VAL A 266 1.29 -0.02 -12.55
CA VAL A 266 0.11 0.01 -11.66
C VAL A 266 -1.14 -0.45 -12.39
N GLY A 267 -1.32 -0.07 -13.64
CA GLY A 267 -2.44 -0.50 -14.48
C GLY A 267 -2.45 -2.01 -14.70
N ALA A 268 -1.32 -2.58 -15.11
CA ALA A 268 -1.15 -4.02 -15.29
C ALA A 268 -1.41 -4.80 -13.99
N MET A 269 -0.85 -4.32 -12.88
CA MET A 269 -1.08 -4.87 -11.55
C MET A 269 -2.57 -4.85 -11.17
N THR A 270 -3.25 -3.75 -11.44
CA THR A 270 -4.67 -3.57 -11.13
C THR A 270 -5.55 -4.53 -11.93
N VAL A 271 -5.35 -4.60 -13.25
CA VAL A 271 -6.10 -5.52 -14.12
C VAL A 271 -5.92 -6.96 -13.64
N PHE A 272 -4.70 -7.36 -13.31
CA PHE A 272 -4.43 -8.72 -12.87
C PHE A 272 -4.99 -9.01 -11.47
N ARG A 273 -5.08 -8.02 -10.56
CA ARG A 273 -5.77 -8.13 -9.26
C ARG A 273 -7.25 -8.45 -9.42
N PHE A 274 -7.94 -7.87 -10.40
CA PHE A 274 -9.35 -8.20 -10.67
C PHE A 274 -9.55 -9.65 -11.13
N ALA A 275 -8.63 -10.19 -11.92
CA ALA A 275 -8.66 -11.58 -12.32
C ALA A 275 -8.26 -12.57 -11.19
N GLY A 276 -7.65 -12.04 -10.11
CA GLY A 276 -6.96 -12.83 -9.09
C GLY A 276 -7.85 -13.82 -8.35
N THR A 277 -9.06 -13.44 -7.98
CA THR A 277 -10.00 -14.34 -7.28
C THR A 277 -10.36 -15.55 -8.13
N GLY A 278 -10.74 -15.35 -9.38
CA GLY A 278 -11.05 -16.45 -10.30
C GLY A 278 -9.85 -17.35 -10.59
N LEU A 279 -8.64 -16.78 -10.66
CA LEU A 279 -7.42 -17.55 -10.82
C LEU A 279 -7.11 -18.40 -9.58
N ILE A 280 -7.27 -17.83 -8.38
CA ILE A 280 -7.03 -18.54 -7.11
C ILE A 280 -8.05 -19.67 -6.93
N ASP A 281 -9.32 -19.44 -7.25
CA ASP A 281 -10.38 -20.45 -7.15
C ASP A 281 -10.14 -21.62 -8.11
N ARG A 282 -9.63 -21.32 -9.32
CA ARG A 282 -9.39 -22.35 -10.34
C ARG A 282 -8.09 -23.13 -10.15
N PHE A 283 -7.01 -22.46 -9.76
CA PHE A 283 -5.66 -23.05 -9.75
C PHE A 283 -5.06 -23.19 -8.36
N GLY A 284 -5.68 -22.60 -7.35
CA GLY A 284 -5.21 -22.58 -5.98
C GLY A 284 -4.10 -21.55 -5.72
N ARG A 285 -3.94 -21.17 -4.43
CA ARG A 285 -3.03 -20.10 -3.99
C ARG A 285 -1.57 -20.33 -4.39
N VAL A 286 -1.06 -21.56 -4.26
CA VAL A 286 0.36 -21.89 -4.51
C VAL A 286 0.71 -21.76 -5.99
N ALA A 287 -0.13 -22.30 -6.88
CA ALA A 287 0.11 -22.22 -8.32
C ALA A 287 0.04 -20.77 -8.81
N VAL A 288 -0.96 -20.02 -8.35
CA VAL A 288 -1.12 -18.59 -8.69
C VAL A 288 0.06 -17.78 -8.18
N LEU A 289 0.50 -17.97 -6.94
CA LEU A 289 1.67 -17.25 -6.40
C LEU A 289 2.95 -17.57 -7.19
N ARG A 290 3.16 -18.83 -7.58
CA ARG A 290 4.30 -19.23 -8.42
C ARG A 290 4.25 -18.62 -9.80
N ALA A 291 3.08 -18.66 -10.47
CA ALA A 291 2.91 -18.04 -11.78
C ALA A 291 3.13 -16.53 -11.74
N SER A 292 2.56 -15.83 -10.73
CA SER A 292 2.77 -14.41 -10.50
C SER A 292 4.24 -14.08 -10.22
N GLY A 293 4.89 -14.83 -9.32
CA GLY A 293 6.31 -14.64 -9.03
C GLY A 293 7.21 -14.89 -10.24
N ALA A 294 6.92 -15.91 -11.05
CA ALA A 294 7.65 -16.18 -12.30
C ALA A 294 7.45 -15.03 -13.31
N SER A 295 6.21 -14.51 -13.45
CA SER A 295 5.93 -13.35 -14.30
C SER A 295 6.71 -12.11 -13.82
N ALA A 296 6.73 -11.83 -12.50
CA ALA A 296 7.50 -10.71 -11.95
C ALA A 296 9.00 -10.87 -12.19
N LEU A 297 9.53 -12.08 -12.00
CA LEU A 297 10.96 -12.38 -12.22
C LEU A 297 11.35 -12.17 -13.69
N VAL A 298 10.59 -12.75 -14.63
CA VAL A 298 10.82 -12.56 -16.06
C VAL A 298 10.67 -11.09 -16.44
N GLY A 299 9.62 -10.41 -15.93
CA GLY A 299 9.40 -9.00 -16.19
C GLY A 299 10.56 -8.11 -15.73
N LEU A 300 11.09 -8.35 -14.51
CA LEU A 300 12.26 -7.65 -13.97
C LEU A 300 13.52 -7.90 -14.79
N LEU A 301 13.77 -9.16 -15.18
CA LEU A 301 14.91 -9.51 -16.01
C LEU A 301 14.81 -8.85 -17.39
N VAL A 302 13.65 -8.94 -18.04
CA VAL A 302 13.41 -8.30 -19.34
C VAL A 302 13.58 -6.79 -19.22
N PHE A 303 12.99 -6.13 -18.20
CA PHE A 303 13.14 -4.68 -17.99
C PHE A 303 14.59 -4.28 -17.75
N GLY A 304 15.26 -4.95 -16.81
CA GLY A 304 16.63 -4.60 -16.41
C GLY A 304 17.66 -4.79 -17.51
N LEU A 305 17.47 -5.80 -18.39
CA LEU A 305 18.42 -6.16 -19.45
C LEU A 305 18.00 -5.70 -20.85
N ALA A 306 16.81 -5.08 -21.01
CA ALA A 306 16.28 -4.66 -22.31
C ALA A 306 17.23 -3.70 -23.04
N PRO A 307 17.61 -3.96 -24.29
CA PRO A 307 18.39 -3.01 -25.10
C PRO A 307 17.52 -1.86 -25.65
N THR A 308 16.21 -2.01 -25.67
CA THR A 308 15.28 -1.03 -26.25
C THR A 308 14.10 -0.77 -25.33
N LEU A 309 13.56 0.44 -25.40
CA LEU A 309 12.41 0.86 -24.58
C LEU A 309 11.15 0.00 -24.82
N PRO A 310 10.76 -0.39 -26.04
CA PRO A 310 9.60 -1.27 -26.24
C PRO A 310 9.72 -2.62 -25.54
N LEU A 311 10.91 -3.23 -25.53
CA LEU A 311 11.15 -4.48 -24.82
C LEU A 311 11.09 -4.27 -23.30
N ALA A 312 11.66 -3.17 -22.80
CA ALA A 312 11.53 -2.79 -21.39
C ALA A 312 10.07 -2.61 -20.99
N TRP A 313 9.24 -2.05 -21.87
CA TRP A 313 7.81 -1.88 -21.61
C TRP A 313 7.08 -3.21 -21.45
N ALA A 314 7.38 -4.20 -22.29
CA ALA A 314 6.88 -5.56 -22.10
C ALA A 314 7.29 -6.14 -20.73
N GLY A 315 8.55 -5.89 -20.32
CA GLY A 315 9.04 -6.25 -19.00
C GLY A 315 8.23 -5.58 -17.87
N ILE A 316 7.91 -4.28 -17.98
CA ILE A 316 7.11 -3.52 -17.00
C ILE A 316 5.70 -4.13 -16.85
N VAL A 317 5.04 -4.48 -17.97
CA VAL A 317 3.72 -5.10 -17.93
C VAL A 317 3.77 -6.45 -17.23
N LEU A 318 4.73 -7.33 -17.60
CA LEU A 318 4.91 -8.63 -16.97
C LEU A 318 5.22 -8.50 -15.47
N TRP A 319 6.08 -7.54 -15.09
CA TRP A 319 6.40 -7.26 -13.70
C TRP A 319 5.17 -6.80 -12.93
N GLY A 320 4.38 -5.85 -13.48
CA GLY A 320 3.14 -5.37 -12.87
C GLY A 320 2.12 -6.51 -12.66
N CYS A 321 1.87 -7.34 -13.67
CA CYS A 321 1.02 -8.51 -13.54
C CYS A 321 1.52 -9.45 -12.44
N GLY A 322 2.84 -9.67 -12.39
CA GLY A 322 3.47 -10.56 -11.42
C GLY A 322 3.43 -10.03 -9.98
N ALA A 323 3.49 -8.73 -9.77
CA ALA A 323 3.42 -8.11 -8.44
C ALA A 323 2.01 -8.13 -7.83
N ALA A 324 0.97 -8.42 -8.61
CA ALA A 324 -0.43 -8.19 -8.26
C ALA A 324 -0.94 -9.00 -7.06
N LEU A 325 -0.58 -10.29 -6.95
CA LEU A 325 -1.29 -11.25 -6.10
C LEU A 325 -0.50 -11.74 -4.88
N ALA A 326 0.81 -11.49 -4.81
CA ALA A 326 1.63 -12.00 -3.72
C ALA A 326 1.18 -11.46 -2.35
N ASN A 327 0.91 -10.16 -2.24
CA ASN A 327 0.47 -9.53 -1.00
C ASN A 327 -0.89 -10.08 -0.51
N PRO A 328 -1.99 -10.05 -1.30
CA PRO A 328 -3.28 -10.56 -0.83
C PRO A 328 -3.26 -12.06 -0.54
N VAL A 329 -2.53 -12.87 -1.32
CA VAL A 329 -2.40 -14.32 -1.07
C VAL A 329 -1.65 -14.60 0.23
N ALA A 330 -0.58 -13.87 0.51
CA ALA A 330 0.21 -14.04 1.73
C ALA A 330 -0.58 -13.62 2.98
N ILE A 331 -1.31 -12.49 2.94
CA ILE A 331 -2.18 -12.06 4.04
C ILE A 331 -3.30 -13.08 4.28
N ALA A 332 -3.95 -13.57 3.22
CA ALA A 332 -4.96 -14.61 3.34
C ALA A 332 -4.41 -15.89 3.98
N ALA A 333 -3.17 -16.30 3.62
CA ALA A 333 -2.53 -17.47 4.21
C ALA A 333 -2.16 -17.27 5.69
N ALA A 334 -1.74 -16.07 6.10
CA ALA A 334 -1.49 -15.73 7.49
C ALA A 334 -2.78 -15.74 8.34
N SER A 335 -3.94 -15.54 7.70
CA SER A 335 -5.26 -15.45 8.32
C SER A 335 -6.04 -16.79 8.29
N ASP A 336 -5.48 -17.89 7.79
CA ASP A 336 -6.19 -19.18 7.62
C ASP A 336 -6.78 -19.75 8.91
N ASP A 337 -6.17 -19.46 10.06
CA ASP A 337 -6.64 -19.87 11.39
C ASP A 337 -7.16 -18.63 12.14
N PRO A 338 -8.48 -18.48 12.29
CA PRO A 338 -9.08 -17.31 12.93
C PRO A 338 -8.61 -17.05 14.35
N ALA A 339 -8.28 -18.11 15.11
CA ALA A 339 -7.84 -17.99 16.50
C ALA A 339 -6.46 -17.33 16.63
N HIS A 340 -5.59 -17.47 15.62
CA HIS A 340 -4.22 -16.93 15.60
C HIS A 340 -3.98 -15.94 14.48
N ALA A 341 -5.01 -15.52 13.73
CA ALA A 341 -4.89 -14.65 12.56
C ALA A 341 -4.21 -13.32 12.90
N ALA A 342 -4.69 -12.61 13.92
CA ALA A 342 -4.20 -11.27 14.26
C ALA A 342 -2.68 -11.24 14.57
N PRO A 343 -2.11 -12.08 15.46
CA PRO A 343 -0.67 -12.08 15.70
C PRO A 343 0.15 -12.53 14.49
N ARG A 344 -0.33 -13.51 13.70
CA ARG A 344 0.37 -13.98 12.50
C ARG A 344 0.42 -12.93 11.41
N VAL A 345 -0.71 -12.24 11.13
CA VAL A 345 -0.76 -11.12 10.18
C VAL A 345 0.15 -9.99 10.64
N ALA A 346 0.15 -9.64 11.94
CA ALA A 346 1.02 -8.60 12.46
C ALA A 346 2.50 -8.91 12.26
N VAL A 347 2.93 -10.15 12.54
CA VAL A 347 4.31 -10.59 12.30
C VAL A 347 4.62 -10.60 10.81
N ALA A 348 3.76 -11.18 9.97
CA ALA A 348 4.01 -11.27 8.54
C ALA A 348 4.08 -9.88 7.87
N THR A 349 3.22 -8.93 8.27
CA THR A 349 3.21 -7.56 7.73
C THR A 349 4.39 -6.71 8.21
N SER A 350 5.04 -7.07 9.34
CA SER A 350 6.26 -6.38 9.77
C SER A 350 7.40 -6.52 8.75
N PHE A 351 7.44 -7.62 8.00
CA PHE A 351 8.38 -7.82 6.90
C PHE A 351 8.16 -6.82 5.75
N SER A 352 6.89 -6.50 5.44
CA SER A 352 6.58 -5.44 4.46
C SER A 352 7.10 -4.09 4.92
N THR A 353 6.95 -3.79 6.21
CA THR A 353 7.44 -2.55 6.81
C THR A 353 8.96 -2.44 6.71
N VAL A 354 9.68 -3.53 7.00
CA VAL A 354 11.13 -3.59 6.83
C VAL A 354 11.51 -3.32 5.38
N ALA A 355 10.85 -3.98 4.41
CA ALA A 355 11.10 -3.75 3.00
C ALA A 355 10.90 -2.28 2.59
N MET A 356 9.79 -1.67 3.03
CA MET A 356 9.48 -0.26 2.69
C MET A 356 10.50 0.74 3.24
N LEU A 357 11.09 0.47 4.40
CA LEU A 357 12.08 1.37 4.99
C LEU A 357 13.49 1.14 4.47
N THR A 358 13.86 -0.11 4.20
CA THR A 358 15.23 -0.45 3.82
C THR A 358 15.46 -0.38 2.31
N ALA A 359 14.43 -0.64 1.50
CA ALA A 359 14.57 -0.68 0.05
C ALA A 359 15.00 0.65 -0.59
N PRO A 360 14.40 1.82 -0.26
CA PRO A 360 14.76 3.06 -0.93
C PRO A 360 16.24 3.44 -0.76
N PRO A 361 16.84 3.45 0.45
CA PRO A 361 18.25 3.82 0.60
C PRO A 361 19.20 2.77 0.02
N LEU A 362 18.90 1.47 0.19
CA LEU A 362 19.75 0.42 -0.35
C LEU A 362 19.77 0.44 -1.88
N LEU A 363 18.60 0.58 -2.51
CA LEU A 363 18.52 0.71 -3.97
C LEU A 363 19.16 2.01 -4.43
N GLY A 364 18.99 3.13 -3.71
CA GLY A 364 19.62 4.39 -4.05
C GLY A 364 21.14 4.30 -4.14
N LEU A 365 21.76 3.62 -3.17
CA LEU A 365 23.21 3.37 -3.20
C LEU A 365 23.63 2.48 -4.39
N LEU A 366 22.82 1.46 -4.71
CA LEU A 366 23.08 0.61 -5.87
C LEU A 366 22.89 1.39 -7.18
N VAL A 367 21.91 2.27 -7.26
CA VAL A 367 21.65 3.12 -8.44
C VAL A 367 22.86 4.01 -8.75
N ASP A 368 23.48 4.60 -7.73
CA ASP A 368 24.68 5.43 -7.92
C ASP A 368 25.88 4.61 -8.48
N GLY A 369 25.92 3.30 -8.22
CA GLY A 369 27.02 2.42 -8.68
C GLY A 369 26.78 1.77 -10.05
N VAL A 370 25.56 1.26 -10.30
CA VAL A 370 25.27 0.42 -11.47
C VAL A 370 24.13 0.95 -12.36
N GLY A 371 23.56 2.10 -12.00
CA GLY A 371 22.40 2.68 -12.67
C GLY A 371 21.06 2.07 -12.23
N ALA A 372 19.99 2.84 -12.37
CA ALA A 372 18.68 2.50 -11.80
C ALA A 372 18.09 1.19 -12.37
N ARG A 373 18.25 0.93 -13.67
CA ARG A 373 17.74 -0.31 -14.30
C ARG A 373 18.39 -1.57 -13.72
N HIS A 374 19.73 -1.59 -13.62
CA HIS A 374 20.44 -2.75 -13.12
C HIS A 374 20.29 -2.91 -11.60
N ALA A 375 20.19 -1.82 -10.86
CA ALA A 375 19.91 -1.86 -9.42
C ALA A 375 18.58 -2.59 -9.10
N LEU A 376 17.55 -2.42 -9.93
CA LEU A 376 16.27 -3.12 -9.76
C LEU A 376 16.37 -4.64 -9.94
N LEU A 377 17.41 -5.16 -10.59
CA LEU A 377 17.62 -6.61 -10.73
C LEU A 377 17.87 -7.30 -9.37
N VAL A 378 18.31 -6.57 -8.35
CA VAL A 378 18.46 -7.15 -7.00
C VAL A 378 17.15 -7.71 -6.44
N ILE A 379 16.01 -7.15 -6.89
CA ILE A 379 14.66 -7.62 -6.50
C ILE A 379 14.41 -9.06 -6.99
N CYS A 380 15.08 -9.49 -8.07
CA CYS A 380 14.99 -10.86 -8.55
C CYS A 380 15.35 -11.88 -7.46
N ALA A 381 16.34 -11.57 -6.61
CA ALA A 381 16.72 -12.45 -5.50
C ALA A 381 15.57 -12.64 -4.49
N ALA A 382 14.89 -11.56 -4.11
CA ALA A 382 13.72 -11.63 -3.22
C ALA A 382 12.55 -12.36 -3.89
N THR A 383 12.36 -12.17 -5.20
CA THR A 383 11.32 -12.88 -5.97
C THR A 383 11.59 -14.36 -6.05
N VAL A 384 12.83 -14.78 -6.29
CA VAL A 384 13.25 -16.19 -6.25
C VAL A 384 13.02 -16.80 -4.88
N LEU A 385 13.37 -16.08 -3.81
CA LEU A 385 13.10 -16.53 -2.44
C LEU A 385 11.59 -16.72 -2.21
N SER A 386 10.76 -15.77 -2.65
CA SER A 386 9.29 -15.89 -2.59
C SER A 386 8.78 -17.12 -3.33
N LEU A 387 9.30 -17.41 -4.51
CA LEU A 387 8.96 -18.61 -5.31
C LEU A 387 9.34 -19.90 -4.57
N ALA A 388 10.52 -19.95 -3.93
CA ALA A 388 10.98 -21.11 -3.18
C ALA A 388 10.07 -21.42 -2.00
N VAL A 389 9.59 -20.38 -1.29
CA VAL A 389 8.72 -20.55 -0.12
C VAL A 389 7.22 -20.54 -0.44
N ALA A 390 6.83 -20.43 -1.69
CA ALA A 390 5.43 -20.31 -2.12
C ALA A 390 4.52 -21.46 -1.63
N GLY A 391 5.09 -22.64 -1.31
CA GLY A 391 4.36 -23.75 -0.72
C GLY A 391 3.68 -23.44 0.62
N GLN A 392 4.18 -22.43 1.34
CA GLN A 392 3.68 -22.04 2.67
C GLN A 392 2.33 -21.34 2.65
N VAL A 393 1.90 -20.81 1.49
CA VAL A 393 0.57 -20.19 1.35
C VAL A 393 -0.54 -21.21 1.10
N ARG A 394 -0.24 -22.52 1.11
CA ARG A 394 -1.26 -23.58 1.01
C ARG A 394 -2.28 -23.41 2.14
N PRO A 395 -3.60 -23.47 1.85
CA PRO A 395 -4.63 -23.41 2.87
C PRO A 395 -4.44 -24.48 3.93
N LEU A 396 -4.66 -24.11 5.21
CA LEU A 396 -4.69 -25.09 6.28
C LEU A 396 -5.95 -25.97 6.17
N PRO A 397 -5.87 -27.26 6.54
CA PRO A 397 -7.06 -28.09 6.67
C PRO A 397 -8.05 -27.44 7.64
N ARG A 398 -9.30 -27.25 7.21
CA ARG A 398 -10.34 -26.78 8.12
C ARG A 398 -10.59 -27.85 9.17
N PRO A 399 -10.70 -27.49 10.47
CA PRO A 399 -11.19 -28.43 11.48
C PRO A 399 -12.53 -29.01 11.04
N ALA A 400 -12.70 -30.30 11.08
CA ALA A 400 -13.99 -30.91 10.78
C ALA A 400 -15.06 -30.29 11.72
N PRO A 401 -16.26 -29.93 11.24
CA PRO A 401 -17.30 -29.39 12.11
C PRO A 401 -17.60 -30.41 13.21
N ALA A 402 -17.60 -29.93 14.46
CA ALA A 402 -17.77 -30.76 15.67
C ALA A 402 -19.03 -31.68 15.66
N ALA A 403 -20.00 -31.39 14.79
CA ALA A 403 -21.20 -32.20 14.58
C ALA A 403 -20.93 -33.59 13.97
N ALA A 404 -19.79 -33.82 13.29
CA ALA A 404 -19.46 -35.14 12.76
C ALA A 404 -18.90 -36.11 13.81
N ALA A 405 -18.31 -35.57 14.87
CA ALA A 405 -17.76 -36.42 15.99
C ALA A 405 -18.84 -36.99 16.90
N VAL A 406 -20.04 -36.38 16.95
CA VAL A 406 -21.17 -36.84 17.77
C VAL A 406 -21.89 -38.03 17.08
N ARG A 407 -21.94 -38.07 15.75
CA ARG A 407 -22.58 -39.16 15.00
C ARG A 407 -21.74 -40.43 14.88
N ALA A 408 -20.45 -40.39 15.19
CA ALA A 408 -19.56 -41.56 15.16
C ALA A 408 -19.46 -42.26 16.53
N ARG A 409 -20.13 -41.77 17.57
CA ARG A 409 -20.15 -42.35 18.94
C ARG A 409 -21.56 -42.76 19.41
N GLY A 410 -22.56 -42.67 18.56
CA GLY A 410 -23.87 -43.28 18.74
C GLY A 410 -24.11 -44.35 17.66
#